data_ce8a4e3c9144494821dc7a47d6fbacf9
#
_entry.id   ce8a4e3c9144494821dc7a47d6fbacf9
#
_cell.length_a   1.000
_cell.length_b   1.000
_cell.length_c   1.000
_cell.angle_alpha   90.00
_cell.angle_beta   90.00
_cell.angle_gamma   90.00
#
_symmetry.space_group_name_H-M   'P 1'
#
loop_
_entity.id
_entity.type
_entity.pdbx_description
1 polymer ?
#
loop_
_entity_poly.entity_id
_entity_poly.type
_entity_poly.pdbx_seq_one_letter_code
_entity_poly.pdbx_strand_id
1 'polypeptide(L)'
;MGWKTLDNMDISGKKVLLRVDINVPMKADKVSDATRIEKIVPTVKDILAAKGMPILMAHFGRPKGVASPALSLKQLIPALETALGQSVIWADATIGAKAEAASAALREGQILMLENTRFHADEEANTTEFATALAALGDIFCNDAFSAAHRAHASTEGLTHHLPACAGRLMQAELQALEAALGAPQRPVVAVVGGAKVSTKLDLLGNLVTKVDHLVIGGGMANTFLAAQGHAIGASLAEHEMTDTAQNILAKAKAAGCEIILCQC
;
A
#
# COMPACT_ATOMS: atom_id res chain seq x y z
N MET A 1 -13.31 -14.73 5.13
CA MET A 1 -12.37 -13.59 5.06
C MET A 1 -11.67 -13.47 6.40
N GLY A 2 -10.34 -13.42 6.44
CA GLY A 2 -9.55 -13.35 7.69
C GLY A 2 -9.29 -11.92 8.19
N TRP A 3 -9.82 -10.89 7.52
CA TRP A 3 -9.56 -9.48 7.80
C TRP A 3 -10.87 -8.70 8.05
N LYS A 4 -10.80 -7.67 8.90
CA LYS A 4 -11.93 -6.79 9.23
C LYS A 4 -12.00 -5.61 8.25
N THR A 5 -13.22 -5.12 8.01
CA THR A 5 -13.51 -3.90 7.24
C THR A 5 -14.16 -2.85 8.15
N LEU A 6 -14.44 -1.67 7.62
CA LEU A 6 -15.22 -0.65 8.33
C LEU A 6 -16.59 -1.18 8.82
N ASP A 7 -17.19 -2.11 8.06
CA ASP A 7 -18.50 -2.67 8.41
C ASP A 7 -18.46 -3.56 9.67
N ASN A 8 -17.29 -3.98 10.10
CA ASN A 8 -17.09 -4.79 11.29
C ASN A 8 -16.72 -3.96 12.53
N MET A 9 -16.71 -2.62 12.40
CA MET A 9 -16.25 -1.71 13.45
C MET A 9 -17.39 -0.79 13.90
N ASP A 10 -17.53 -0.61 15.20
CA ASP A 10 -18.36 0.47 15.76
C ASP A 10 -17.53 1.77 15.75
N ILE A 11 -17.76 2.60 14.73
CA ILE A 11 -17.03 3.85 14.50
C ILE A 11 -17.80 5.10 14.88
N SER A 12 -19.06 4.97 15.32
CA SER A 12 -19.90 6.11 15.71
C SER A 12 -19.31 6.86 16.91
N GLY A 13 -19.07 8.17 16.73
CA GLY A 13 -18.43 9.01 17.73
C GLY A 13 -16.95 8.74 17.95
N LYS A 14 -16.31 7.86 17.14
CA LYS A 14 -14.90 7.48 17.27
C LYS A 14 -14.01 8.28 16.34
N LYS A 15 -12.80 8.55 16.79
CA LYS A 15 -11.71 9.08 15.97
C LYS A 15 -11.04 7.92 15.23
N VAL A 16 -11.09 7.97 13.90
CA VAL A 16 -10.54 6.93 13.04
C VAL A 16 -9.23 7.43 12.44
N LEU A 17 -8.10 6.89 12.91
CA LEU A 17 -6.80 7.09 12.30
C LEU A 17 -6.78 6.38 10.94
N LEU A 18 -6.90 7.15 9.87
CA LEU A 18 -7.03 6.63 8.51
C LEU A 18 -5.71 6.79 7.74
N ARG A 19 -5.02 5.68 7.49
CA ARG A 19 -3.81 5.66 6.66
C ARG A 19 -4.19 5.64 5.19
N VAL A 20 -3.86 6.70 4.47
CA VAL A 20 -4.16 6.88 3.05
C VAL A 20 -2.90 6.98 2.20
N ASP A 21 -3.00 6.66 0.90
CA ASP A 21 -1.96 6.95 -0.09
C ASP A 21 -2.40 8.12 -0.97
N ILE A 22 -1.86 9.28 -0.66
CA ILE A 22 -2.05 10.53 -1.40
C ILE A 22 -0.71 11.06 -1.94
N ASN A 23 0.24 10.16 -2.18
CA ASN A 23 1.53 10.49 -2.78
C ASN A 23 1.37 10.73 -4.29
N VAL A 24 0.87 11.89 -4.64
CA VAL A 24 0.49 12.31 -6.00
C VAL A 24 1.59 13.13 -6.68
N PRO A 25 1.66 13.13 -8.03
CA PRO A 25 2.60 13.97 -8.75
C PRO A 25 2.19 15.45 -8.69
N MET A 26 3.21 16.31 -8.50
CA MET A 26 3.04 17.76 -8.45
C MET A 26 3.66 18.42 -9.69
N LYS A 27 3.02 19.47 -10.20
CA LYS A 27 3.55 20.33 -11.26
C LYS A 27 3.24 21.78 -10.92
N ALA A 28 4.28 22.62 -10.81
CA ALA A 28 4.13 24.03 -10.44
C ALA A 28 3.23 24.22 -9.21
N ASP A 29 3.55 23.53 -8.11
CA ASP A 29 2.84 23.57 -6.81
C ASP A 29 1.36 23.15 -6.85
N LYS A 30 0.94 22.47 -7.92
CA LYS A 30 -0.41 21.92 -8.05
C LYS A 30 -0.36 20.40 -8.28
N VAL A 31 -1.35 19.72 -7.74
CA VAL A 31 -1.57 18.30 -8.04
C VAL A 31 -1.88 18.15 -9.53
N SER A 32 -1.06 17.40 -10.26
CA SER A 32 -1.24 17.16 -11.70
C SER A 32 -2.09 15.93 -12.03
N ASP A 33 -2.21 15.00 -11.07
CA ASP A 33 -3.06 13.82 -11.13
C ASP A 33 -3.62 13.55 -9.72
N ALA A 34 -4.94 13.70 -9.56
CA ALA A 34 -5.64 13.54 -8.30
C ALA A 34 -6.18 12.13 -8.08
N THR A 35 -5.94 11.17 -8.98
CA THR A 35 -6.53 9.83 -8.94
C THR A 35 -6.38 9.15 -7.58
N ARG A 36 -5.22 9.26 -6.92
CA ARG A 36 -5.01 8.68 -5.59
C ARG A 36 -5.84 9.37 -4.51
N ILE A 37 -6.02 10.69 -4.62
CA ILE A 37 -6.88 11.47 -3.70
C ILE A 37 -8.34 11.07 -3.89
N GLU A 38 -8.79 10.90 -5.11
CA GLU A 38 -10.16 10.47 -5.42
C GLU A 38 -10.46 9.06 -4.89
N LYS A 39 -9.47 8.16 -4.89
CA LYS A 39 -9.61 6.78 -4.42
C LYS A 39 -9.87 6.65 -2.92
N ILE A 40 -9.46 7.60 -2.09
CA ILE A 40 -9.72 7.56 -0.65
C ILE A 40 -11.10 8.13 -0.27
N VAL A 41 -11.75 8.86 -1.19
CA VAL A 41 -13.04 9.53 -0.94
C VAL A 41 -14.12 8.59 -0.41
N PRO A 42 -14.33 7.39 -0.97
CA PRO A 42 -15.35 6.47 -0.45
C PRO A 42 -15.14 6.12 1.03
N THR A 43 -13.89 5.80 1.42
CA THR A 43 -13.56 5.46 2.81
C THR A 43 -13.84 6.62 3.76
N VAL A 44 -13.42 7.84 3.40
CA VAL A 44 -13.64 9.03 4.21
C VAL A 44 -15.14 9.31 4.36
N LYS A 45 -15.91 9.23 3.26
CA LYS A 45 -17.36 9.45 3.27
C LYS A 45 -18.10 8.42 4.12
N ASP A 46 -17.70 7.15 4.06
CA ASP A 46 -18.31 6.09 4.87
C ASP A 46 -18.06 6.31 6.36
N ILE A 47 -16.84 6.72 6.74
CA ILE A 47 -16.53 7.08 8.13
C ILE A 47 -17.41 8.23 8.60
N LEU A 48 -17.54 9.29 7.80
CA LEU A 48 -18.39 10.46 8.14
C LEU A 48 -19.87 10.08 8.22
N ALA A 49 -20.38 9.29 7.26
CA ALA A 49 -21.78 8.83 7.25
C ALA A 49 -22.11 7.97 8.48
N ALA A 50 -21.14 7.22 8.99
CA ALA A 50 -21.28 6.45 10.23
C ALA A 50 -20.98 7.29 11.49
N LYS A 51 -20.89 8.63 11.38
CA LYS A 51 -20.60 9.58 12.47
C LYS A 51 -19.22 9.39 13.11
N GLY A 52 -18.28 8.78 12.40
CA GLY A 52 -16.87 8.75 12.77
C GLY A 52 -16.16 10.06 12.41
N MET A 53 -15.03 10.28 13.03
CA MET A 53 -14.17 11.45 12.82
C MET A 53 -12.85 11.03 12.18
N PRO A 54 -12.69 11.14 10.85
CA PRO A 54 -11.47 10.70 10.18
C PRO A 54 -10.29 11.64 10.46
N ILE A 55 -9.16 11.04 10.86
CA ILE A 55 -7.85 11.67 11.00
C ILE A 55 -6.94 11.07 9.94
N LEU A 56 -6.67 11.81 8.88
CA LEU A 56 -5.88 11.34 7.75
C LEU A 56 -4.39 11.35 8.09
N MET A 57 -3.74 10.24 7.84
CA MET A 57 -2.28 10.06 7.94
C MET A 57 -1.74 9.61 6.59
N ALA A 58 -0.69 10.25 6.12
CA ALA A 58 -0.06 9.89 4.86
C ALA A 58 1.44 10.18 4.87
N HIS A 59 2.14 9.63 3.89
CA HIS A 59 3.47 10.08 3.52
C HIS A 59 3.45 10.79 2.17
N PHE A 60 4.41 11.68 1.97
CA PHE A 60 4.62 12.36 0.70
C PHE A 60 6.12 12.42 0.39
N GLY A 61 6.51 11.89 -0.76
CA GLY A 61 7.92 11.80 -1.15
C GLY A 61 8.78 10.92 -0.23
N ARG A 62 10.05 11.27 -0.14
CA ARG A 62 11.07 10.56 0.66
C ARG A 62 11.94 11.52 1.46
N PRO A 63 11.41 12.13 2.52
CA PRO A 63 12.12 13.15 3.31
C PRO A 63 13.24 12.59 4.19
N LYS A 64 13.31 11.26 4.40
CA LYS A 64 14.34 10.58 5.21
C LYS A 64 14.45 11.12 6.65
N GLY A 65 13.32 11.35 7.31
CA GLY A 65 13.26 11.85 8.69
C GLY A 65 13.51 13.36 8.83
N VAL A 66 13.55 14.12 7.74
CA VAL A 66 13.82 15.57 7.79
C VAL A 66 12.62 16.35 7.24
N ALA A 67 12.06 17.25 8.05
CA ALA A 67 10.96 18.11 7.62
C ALA A 67 11.41 19.06 6.49
N SER A 68 10.58 19.16 5.46
CA SER A 68 10.82 20.04 4.32
C SER A 68 9.50 20.62 3.81
N PRO A 69 9.40 21.96 3.62
CA PRO A 69 8.18 22.57 3.10
C PRO A 69 7.72 21.99 1.76
N ALA A 70 8.66 21.60 0.89
CA ALA A 70 8.37 21.00 -0.41
C ALA A 70 7.72 19.59 -0.30
N LEU A 71 7.84 18.94 0.84
CA LEU A 71 7.26 17.62 1.12
C LEU A 71 6.17 17.66 2.20
N SER A 72 5.73 18.86 2.61
CA SER A 72 4.60 19.02 3.51
C SER A 72 3.30 18.61 2.83
N LEU A 73 2.47 17.87 3.56
CA LEU A 73 1.13 17.48 3.11
C LEU A 73 0.16 18.67 3.04
N LYS A 74 0.50 19.81 3.64
CA LYS A 74 -0.30 21.04 3.59
C LYS A 74 -0.64 21.45 2.15
N GLN A 75 0.30 21.26 1.22
CA GLN A 75 0.11 21.59 -0.19
C GLN A 75 -0.98 20.76 -0.89
N LEU A 76 -1.38 19.62 -0.31
CA LEU A 76 -2.42 18.74 -0.85
C LEU A 76 -3.82 19.09 -0.34
N ILE A 77 -3.95 19.94 0.69
CA ILE A 77 -5.25 20.32 1.29
C ILE A 77 -6.26 20.81 0.25
N PRO A 78 -5.92 21.74 -0.67
CA PRO A 78 -6.90 22.22 -1.66
C PRO A 78 -7.45 21.12 -2.56
N ALA A 79 -6.59 20.14 -2.95
CA ALA A 79 -7.00 19.03 -3.78
C ALA A 79 -7.87 18.02 -2.98
N LEU A 80 -7.54 17.79 -1.71
CA LEU A 80 -8.35 16.97 -0.80
C LEU A 80 -9.74 17.60 -0.59
N GLU A 81 -9.82 18.89 -0.29
CA GLU A 81 -11.09 19.62 -0.11
C GLU A 81 -11.95 19.57 -1.37
N THR A 82 -11.34 19.73 -2.54
CA THR A 82 -12.04 19.61 -3.83
C THR A 82 -12.63 18.22 -4.01
N ALA A 83 -11.86 17.16 -3.76
CA ALA A 83 -12.31 15.77 -3.94
C ALA A 83 -13.36 15.35 -2.90
N LEU A 84 -13.21 15.79 -1.65
CA LEU A 84 -14.11 15.47 -0.55
C LEU A 84 -15.40 16.31 -0.56
N GLY A 85 -15.36 17.51 -1.16
CA GLY A 85 -16.46 18.46 -1.19
C GLY A 85 -16.67 19.19 0.14
N GLN A 86 -15.66 19.21 1.02
CA GLN A 86 -15.70 19.90 2.32
C GLN A 86 -14.30 20.27 2.81
N SER A 87 -14.24 21.17 3.80
CA SER A 87 -12.98 21.63 4.38
C SER A 87 -12.26 20.54 5.18
N VAL A 88 -10.93 20.62 5.18
CA VAL A 88 -10.02 19.73 5.90
C VAL A 88 -9.21 20.53 6.90
N ILE A 89 -9.33 20.23 8.18
CA ILE A 89 -8.56 20.86 9.25
C ILE A 89 -7.10 20.37 9.13
N TRP A 90 -6.17 21.32 9.16
CA TRP A 90 -4.74 21.02 9.09
C TRP A 90 -4.12 21.01 10.48
N ALA A 91 -3.46 19.90 10.85
CA ALA A 91 -2.56 19.84 11.99
C ALA A 91 -1.11 20.01 11.51
N ASP A 92 -0.46 21.07 11.95
CA ASP A 92 0.96 21.37 11.63
C ASP A 92 1.90 20.48 12.45
N ALA A 93 1.56 19.19 12.55
CA ALA A 93 2.31 18.16 13.25
C ALA A 93 1.77 16.76 12.92
N THR A 94 2.62 15.74 13.06
CA THR A 94 2.24 14.34 12.94
C THR A 94 1.87 13.74 14.31
N ILE A 95 2.60 14.11 15.35
CA ILE A 95 2.44 13.66 16.74
C ILE A 95 2.67 14.82 17.72
N GLY A 96 2.46 14.56 19.00
CA GLY A 96 2.74 15.49 20.10
C GLY A 96 1.66 16.56 20.27
N ALA A 97 1.93 17.54 21.15
CA ALA A 97 0.92 18.47 21.68
C ALA A 97 0.03 19.17 20.64
N LYS A 98 0.58 19.55 19.47
CA LYS A 98 -0.21 20.17 18.40
C LYS A 98 -1.18 19.18 17.75
N ALA A 99 -0.74 17.96 17.45
CA ALA A 99 -1.59 16.93 16.88
C ALA A 99 -2.65 16.46 17.88
N GLU A 100 -2.28 16.30 19.15
CA GLU A 100 -3.19 15.95 20.24
C GLU A 100 -4.27 17.01 20.43
N ALA A 101 -3.90 18.30 20.47
CA ALA A 101 -4.85 19.39 20.57
C ALA A 101 -5.81 19.45 19.38
N ALA A 102 -5.30 19.25 18.14
CA ALA A 102 -6.13 19.20 16.94
C ALA A 102 -7.09 17.99 16.96
N SER A 103 -6.61 16.81 17.36
CA SER A 103 -7.45 15.62 17.54
C SER A 103 -8.50 15.83 18.65
N ALA A 104 -8.14 16.42 19.79
CA ALA A 104 -9.07 16.68 20.89
C ALA A 104 -10.17 17.68 20.48
N ALA A 105 -9.85 18.65 19.65
CA ALA A 105 -10.79 19.65 19.14
C ALA A 105 -11.72 19.14 18.03
N LEU A 106 -11.40 17.99 17.41
CA LEU A 106 -12.16 17.45 16.27
C LEU A 106 -13.60 17.10 16.68
N ARG A 107 -14.55 17.36 15.79
CA ARG A 107 -15.99 17.15 15.97
C ARG A 107 -16.55 16.29 14.85
N GLU A 108 -17.72 15.68 15.11
CA GLU A 108 -18.49 14.95 14.10
C GLU A 108 -18.68 15.80 12.83
N GLY A 109 -18.52 15.17 11.67
CA GLY A 109 -18.60 15.81 10.36
C GLY A 109 -17.32 16.54 9.92
N GLN A 110 -16.29 16.61 10.75
CA GLN A 110 -15.01 17.23 10.42
C GLN A 110 -13.96 16.19 10.01
N ILE A 111 -12.99 16.62 9.24
CA ILE A 111 -11.83 15.84 8.79
C ILE A 111 -10.57 16.54 9.28
N LEU A 112 -9.66 15.79 9.88
CA LEU A 112 -8.33 16.26 10.27
C LEU A 112 -7.28 15.64 9.36
N MET A 113 -6.31 16.42 8.90
CA MET A 113 -5.12 15.95 8.20
C MET A 113 -3.88 16.23 9.05
N LEU A 114 -3.09 15.21 9.32
CA LEU A 114 -1.79 15.31 9.99
C LEU A 114 -0.68 15.65 8.99
N GLU A 115 0.47 16.13 9.48
CA GLU A 115 1.66 16.33 8.66
C GLU A 115 2.30 14.98 8.26
N ASN A 116 3.19 15.03 7.27
CA ASN A 116 3.89 13.91 6.65
C ASN A 116 4.56 13.01 7.70
N THR A 117 4.07 11.76 7.79
CA THR A 117 4.59 10.78 8.77
C THR A 117 6.09 10.56 8.62
N ARG A 118 6.62 10.64 7.39
CA ARG A 118 8.05 10.44 7.09
C ARG A 118 8.96 11.62 7.41
N PHE A 119 8.43 12.69 8.01
CA PHE A 119 9.26 13.71 8.65
C PHE A 119 9.91 13.20 9.94
N HIS A 120 9.46 12.05 10.42
CA HIS A 120 10.05 11.32 11.54
C HIS A 120 10.77 10.07 11.04
N ALA A 121 12.03 9.89 11.43
CA ALA A 121 12.81 8.69 11.10
C ALA A 121 12.17 7.43 11.73
N ASP A 122 11.53 7.60 12.88
CA ASP A 122 10.83 6.57 13.65
C ASP A 122 9.66 5.93 12.90
N GLU A 123 9.08 6.63 11.92
CA GLU A 123 8.04 6.09 11.05
C GLU A 123 8.54 4.87 10.26
N GLU A 124 9.66 5.03 9.54
CA GLU A 124 10.24 3.95 8.73
C GLU A 124 10.98 2.91 9.59
N ALA A 125 11.47 3.30 10.77
CA ALA A 125 12.05 2.41 11.76
C ALA A 125 11.01 1.60 12.54
N ASN A 126 9.73 1.96 12.43
CA ASN A 126 8.61 1.32 13.13
C ASN A 126 8.81 1.29 14.65
N THR A 127 9.24 2.41 15.24
CA THR A 127 9.47 2.46 16.68
C THR A 127 8.16 2.42 17.45
N THR A 128 8.17 1.72 18.60
CA THR A 128 6.99 1.60 19.48
C THR A 128 6.56 2.97 20.02
N GLU A 129 7.51 3.83 20.31
CA GLU A 129 7.27 5.18 20.86
C GLU A 129 6.49 6.03 19.86
N PHE A 130 6.88 6.01 18.58
CA PHE A 130 6.17 6.77 17.55
C PHE A 130 4.79 6.18 17.25
N ALA A 131 4.67 4.84 17.20
CA ALA A 131 3.38 4.17 17.03
C ALA A 131 2.42 4.48 18.20
N THR A 132 2.93 4.48 19.44
CA THR A 132 2.15 4.86 20.63
C THR A 132 1.69 6.31 20.57
N ALA A 133 2.56 7.23 20.16
CA ALA A 133 2.22 8.65 20.01
C ALA A 133 1.16 8.89 18.92
N LEU A 134 1.22 8.15 17.80
CA LEU A 134 0.16 8.16 16.80
C LEU A 134 -1.15 7.59 17.35
N ALA A 135 -1.09 6.45 18.04
CA ALA A 135 -2.26 5.78 18.59
C ALA A 135 -3.04 6.65 19.60
N ALA A 136 -2.34 7.54 20.33
CA ALA A 136 -2.95 8.48 21.26
C ALA A 136 -3.92 9.48 20.58
N LEU A 137 -3.86 9.62 19.26
CA LEU A 137 -4.69 10.56 18.50
C LEU A 137 -6.08 10.00 18.13
N GLY A 138 -6.30 8.68 18.27
CA GLY A 138 -7.55 8.08 17.79
C GLY A 138 -7.95 6.81 18.55
N ASP A 139 -9.12 6.28 18.19
CA ASP A 139 -9.73 5.12 18.85
C ASP A 139 -9.64 3.85 18.00
N ILE A 140 -9.56 4.00 16.68
CA ILE A 140 -9.57 2.92 15.69
C ILE A 140 -8.52 3.25 14.62
N PHE A 141 -7.82 2.22 14.14
CA PHE A 141 -6.93 2.32 13.00
C PHE A 141 -7.59 1.74 11.74
N CYS A 142 -7.68 2.52 10.68
CA CYS A 142 -8.14 2.08 9.37
C CYS A 142 -7.01 2.21 8.34
N ASN A 143 -6.57 1.09 7.77
CA ASN A 143 -5.58 1.11 6.70
C ASN A 143 -6.27 1.10 5.33
N ASP A 144 -6.07 2.15 4.55
CA ASP A 144 -6.58 2.32 3.19
C ASP A 144 -5.46 2.56 2.16
N ALA A 145 -4.23 2.26 2.55
CA ALA A 145 -3.03 2.46 1.73
C ALA A 145 -2.40 1.12 1.34
N PHE A 146 -3.03 0.37 0.43
CA PHE A 146 -2.53 -0.92 -0.04
C PHE A 146 -1.09 -0.84 -0.55
N SER A 147 -0.73 0.21 -1.27
CA SER A 147 0.62 0.46 -1.80
C SER A 147 1.71 0.54 -0.72
N ALA A 148 1.36 0.83 0.53
CA ALA A 148 2.28 0.92 1.66
C ALA A 148 2.16 -0.28 2.62
N ALA A 149 1.16 -1.15 2.47
CA ALA A 149 0.84 -2.22 3.41
C ALA A 149 1.92 -3.31 3.51
N HIS A 150 2.79 -3.43 2.49
CA HIS A 150 3.93 -4.36 2.49
C HIS A 150 5.13 -3.90 3.33
N ARG A 151 5.05 -2.74 3.98
CA ARG A 151 6.13 -2.16 4.80
C ARG A 151 5.71 -2.16 6.26
N ALA A 152 6.57 -2.69 7.13
CA ALA A 152 6.41 -2.59 8.58
C ALA A 152 6.85 -1.19 9.05
N HIS A 153 5.96 -0.20 8.89
CA HIS A 153 6.15 1.17 9.37
C HIS A 153 5.20 1.45 10.54
N ALA A 154 5.49 2.45 11.35
CA ALA A 154 4.66 2.78 12.51
C ALA A 154 3.21 3.12 12.14
N SER A 155 3.00 3.87 11.03
CA SER A 155 1.66 4.22 10.53
C SER A 155 0.96 3.11 9.74
N THR A 156 1.55 1.93 9.62
CA THR A 156 0.97 0.74 8.96
C THR A 156 0.88 -0.43 9.94
N GLU A 157 2.00 -1.06 10.26
CA GLU A 157 2.07 -2.24 11.13
C GLU A 157 2.04 -1.84 12.61
N GLY A 158 2.86 -0.86 13.02
CA GLY A 158 3.00 -0.46 14.43
C GLY A 158 1.67 -0.10 15.10
N LEU A 159 0.80 0.66 14.44
CA LEU A 159 -0.52 1.03 14.96
C LEU A 159 -1.42 -0.17 15.26
N THR A 160 -1.25 -1.30 14.56
CA THR A 160 -2.09 -2.50 14.78
C THR A 160 -1.88 -3.15 16.14
N HIS A 161 -0.78 -2.85 16.80
CA HIS A 161 -0.48 -3.34 18.16
C HIS A 161 -1.14 -2.48 19.26
N HIS A 162 -1.63 -1.30 18.92
CA HIS A 162 -2.18 -0.34 19.88
C HIS A 162 -3.68 -0.13 19.73
N LEU A 163 -4.24 -0.28 18.53
CA LEU A 163 -5.63 0.03 18.22
C LEU A 163 -6.33 -1.12 17.50
N PRO A 164 -7.66 -1.28 17.71
CA PRO A 164 -8.46 -2.12 16.83
C PRO A 164 -8.29 -1.68 15.38
N ALA A 165 -7.97 -2.63 14.48
CA ALA A 165 -7.60 -2.32 13.10
C ALA A 165 -8.60 -2.89 12.10
N CYS A 166 -8.82 -2.16 10.99
CA CYS A 166 -9.63 -2.61 9.85
C CYS A 166 -9.08 -2.08 8.52
N ALA A 167 -9.56 -2.68 7.43
CA ALA A 167 -9.32 -2.22 6.07
C ALA A 167 -10.32 -1.11 5.68
N GLY A 168 -9.85 -0.06 5.03
CA GLY A 168 -10.69 0.91 4.33
C GLY A 168 -11.20 0.34 3.00
N ARG A 169 -12.02 1.08 2.27
CA ARG A 169 -12.70 0.59 1.05
C ARG A 169 -11.73 0.29 -0.09
N LEU A 170 -10.69 1.10 -0.25
CA LEU A 170 -9.65 0.84 -1.25
C LEU A 170 -8.87 -0.43 -0.90
N MET A 171 -8.41 -0.55 0.33
CA MET A 171 -7.72 -1.75 0.83
C MET A 171 -8.62 -2.99 0.69
N GLN A 172 -9.89 -2.89 1.04
CA GLN A 172 -10.88 -3.96 0.92
C GLN A 172 -11.01 -4.43 -0.54
N ALA A 173 -11.13 -3.50 -1.49
CA ALA A 173 -11.25 -3.83 -2.91
C ALA A 173 -9.99 -4.55 -3.43
N GLU A 174 -8.80 -4.09 -3.04
CA GLU A 174 -7.52 -4.73 -3.41
C GLU A 174 -7.41 -6.16 -2.83
N LEU A 175 -7.75 -6.33 -1.55
CA LEU A 175 -7.72 -7.64 -0.90
C LEU A 175 -8.74 -8.61 -1.52
N GLN A 176 -9.96 -8.13 -1.84
CA GLN A 176 -10.98 -8.93 -2.52
C GLN A 176 -10.54 -9.34 -3.92
N ALA A 177 -9.92 -8.42 -4.68
CA ALA A 177 -9.38 -8.72 -6.01
C ALA A 177 -8.28 -9.79 -5.95
N LEU A 178 -7.37 -9.70 -4.97
CA LEU A 178 -6.33 -10.71 -4.77
C LEU A 178 -6.92 -12.06 -4.34
N GLU A 179 -7.91 -12.07 -3.44
CA GLU A 179 -8.57 -13.31 -3.02
C GLU A 179 -9.32 -13.96 -4.20
N ALA A 180 -10.01 -13.16 -5.02
CA ALA A 180 -10.67 -13.64 -6.24
C ALA A 180 -9.67 -14.19 -7.27
N ALA A 181 -8.51 -13.55 -7.40
CA ALA A 181 -7.49 -13.96 -8.37
C ALA A 181 -6.66 -15.18 -7.94
N LEU A 182 -6.42 -15.37 -6.63
CA LEU A 182 -5.46 -16.35 -6.12
C LEU A 182 -6.06 -17.38 -5.13
N GLY A 183 -7.23 -17.10 -4.57
CA GLY A 183 -7.91 -17.99 -3.62
C GLY A 183 -8.69 -19.11 -4.32
N ALA A 184 -9.81 -18.75 -4.96
CA ALA A 184 -10.66 -19.65 -5.74
C ALA A 184 -11.04 -19.00 -7.09
N PRO A 185 -10.07 -18.80 -7.99
CA PRO A 185 -10.30 -18.05 -9.22
C PRO A 185 -11.14 -18.83 -10.23
N GLN A 186 -11.81 -18.09 -11.12
CA GLN A 186 -12.30 -18.68 -12.36
C GLN A 186 -11.11 -19.02 -13.26
N ARG A 187 -11.05 -20.25 -13.75
CA ARG A 187 -9.98 -20.71 -14.63
C ARG A 187 -10.34 -20.53 -16.11
N PRO A 188 -9.36 -20.31 -17.01
CA PRO A 188 -7.92 -20.28 -16.75
C PRO A 188 -7.43 -18.97 -16.09
N VAL A 189 -6.44 -19.08 -15.21
CA VAL A 189 -5.77 -17.94 -14.58
C VAL A 189 -4.43 -17.70 -15.25
N VAL A 190 -4.19 -16.47 -15.67
CA VAL A 190 -2.92 -16.04 -16.24
C VAL A 190 -2.25 -15.04 -15.31
N ALA A 191 -1.03 -15.32 -14.87
CA ALA A 191 -0.19 -14.36 -14.19
C ALA A 191 0.92 -13.86 -15.10
N VAL A 192 1.23 -12.56 -15.00
CA VAL A 192 2.34 -11.94 -15.75
C VAL A 192 3.34 -11.42 -14.74
N VAL A 193 4.57 -11.89 -14.80
CA VAL A 193 5.67 -11.46 -13.92
C VAL A 193 6.83 -10.98 -14.77
N GLY A 194 7.30 -9.78 -14.50
CA GLY A 194 8.47 -9.21 -15.16
C GLY A 194 9.47 -8.66 -14.15
N GLY A 195 10.71 -8.50 -14.59
CA GLY A 195 11.77 -7.91 -13.79
C GLY A 195 13.16 -8.20 -14.35
N ALA A 196 14.17 -7.59 -13.71
CA ALA A 196 15.55 -7.78 -14.10
C ALA A 196 16.14 -9.10 -13.57
N LYS A 197 15.68 -9.56 -12.38
CA LYS A 197 16.31 -10.64 -11.62
C LYS A 197 15.32 -11.68 -11.12
N VAL A 198 15.62 -12.97 -11.32
CA VAL A 198 14.90 -14.12 -10.76
C VAL A 198 15.10 -14.18 -9.25
N SER A 199 16.34 -13.96 -8.78
CA SER A 199 16.73 -14.03 -7.37
C SER A 199 15.85 -13.19 -6.44
N THR A 200 15.29 -12.08 -6.92
CA THR A 200 14.43 -11.19 -6.13
C THR A 200 12.97 -11.66 -6.01
N LYS A 201 12.57 -12.70 -6.76
CA LYS A 201 11.16 -13.14 -6.87
C LYS A 201 10.97 -14.65 -6.76
N LEU A 202 11.96 -15.39 -6.22
CA LEU A 202 11.94 -16.85 -6.14
C LEU A 202 10.70 -17.40 -5.45
N ASP A 203 10.39 -16.88 -4.26
CA ASP A 203 9.23 -17.33 -3.48
C ASP A 203 7.92 -17.01 -4.19
N LEU A 204 7.85 -15.83 -4.83
CA LEU A 204 6.69 -15.44 -5.61
C LEU A 204 6.46 -16.40 -6.79
N LEU A 205 7.48 -16.65 -7.60
CA LEU A 205 7.38 -17.59 -8.74
C LEU A 205 7.04 -18.99 -8.27
N GLY A 206 7.73 -19.48 -7.23
CA GLY A 206 7.50 -20.80 -6.65
C GLY A 206 6.09 -21.00 -6.09
N ASN A 207 5.43 -19.92 -5.62
CA ASN A 207 4.04 -19.94 -5.17
C ASN A 207 3.05 -19.80 -6.34
N LEU A 208 3.31 -18.92 -7.30
CA LEU A 208 2.41 -18.68 -8.43
C LEU A 208 2.22 -19.93 -9.29
N VAL A 209 3.29 -20.65 -9.63
CA VAL A 209 3.21 -21.86 -10.48
C VAL A 209 2.28 -22.94 -9.94
N THR A 210 1.95 -22.92 -8.65
CA THR A 210 0.99 -23.85 -8.03
C THR A 210 -0.44 -23.32 -8.02
N LYS A 211 -0.67 -22.07 -8.43
CA LYS A 211 -1.97 -21.39 -8.30
C LYS A 211 -2.57 -20.94 -9.62
N VAL A 212 -1.76 -20.82 -10.66
CA VAL A 212 -2.18 -20.30 -11.96
C VAL A 212 -2.06 -21.35 -13.05
N ASP A 213 -2.78 -21.20 -14.15
CA ASP A 213 -2.71 -22.11 -15.30
C ASP A 213 -1.58 -21.70 -16.26
N HIS A 214 -1.36 -20.39 -16.41
CA HIS A 214 -0.30 -19.84 -17.24
C HIS A 214 0.49 -18.78 -16.49
N LEU A 215 1.82 -18.87 -16.56
CA LEU A 215 2.73 -17.87 -16.01
C LEU A 215 3.58 -17.27 -17.13
N VAL A 216 3.27 -16.02 -17.48
CA VAL A 216 4.05 -15.27 -18.47
C VAL A 216 5.21 -14.58 -17.76
N ILE A 217 6.44 -14.85 -18.18
CA ILE A 217 7.65 -14.23 -17.63
C ILE A 217 8.29 -13.34 -18.68
N GLY A 218 8.53 -12.07 -18.32
CA GLY A 218 9.12 -11.06 -19.18
C GLY A 218 10.37 -10.39 -18.61
N GLY A 219 11.01 -9.54 -19.44
CA GLY A 219 12.21 -8.79 -19.08
C GLY A 219 13.46 -9.65 -18.90
N GLY A 220 14.49 -9.13 -18.22
CA GLY A 220 15.74 -9.86 -17.94
C GLY A 220 15.56 -11.19 -17.22
N MET A 221 14.46 -11.32 -16.47
CA MET A 221 14.08 -12.57 -15.82
C MET A 221 13.81 -13.69 -16.85
N ALA A 222 13.12 -13.39 -17.96
CA ALA A 222 12.85 -14.36 -19.01
C ALA A 222 14.14 -14.92 -19.63
N ASN A 223 15.18 -14.07 -19.76
CA ASN A 223 16.46 -14.48 -20.31
C ASN A 223 17.15 -15.53 -19.43
N THR A 224 17.02 -15.43 -18.10
CA THR A 224 17.54 -16.45 -17.18
C THR A 224 16.86 -17.80 -17.39
N PHE A 225 15.54 -17.83 -17.61
CA PHE A 225 14.79 -19.04 -17.94
C PHE A 225 15.15 -19.58 -19.33
N LEU A 226 15.33 -18.73 -20.34
CA LEU A 226 15.79 -19.13 -21.66
C LEU A 226 17.18 -19.75 -21.63
N ALA A 227 18.11 -19.13 -20.87
CA ALA A 227 19.44 -19.69 -20.66
C ALA A 227 19.39 -21.05 -19.95
N ALA A 228 18.50 -21.22 -18.95
CA ALA A 228 18.27 -22.47 -18.26
C ALA A 228 17.74 -23.59 -19.17
N GLN A 229 17.02 -23.22 -20.26
CA GLN A 229 16.56 -24.12 -21.31
C GLN A 229 17.60 -24.38 -22.40
N GLY A 230 18.80 -23.78 -22.30
CA GLY A 230 19.88 -23.95 -23.25
C GLY A 230 19.83 -23.01 -24.47
N HIS A 231 18.95 -22.00 -24.45
CA HIS A 231 18.89 -21.01 -25.51
C HIS A 231 20.04 -20.00 -25.40
N ALA A 232 20.61 -19.61 -26.55
CA ALA A 232 21.61 -18.55 -26.62
C ALA A 232 20.90 -17.18 -26.42
N ILE A 233 21.32 -16.45 -25.38
CA ILE A 233 20.74 -15.15 -25.02
C ILE A 233 21.67 -13.97 -25.36
N GLY A 234 22.85 -14.23 -25.96
CA GLY A 234 23.83 -13.23 -26.34
C GLY A 234 24.31 -12.39 -25.15
N ALA A 235 24.29 -11.06 -25.33
CA ALA A 235 24.67 -10.10 -24.30
C ALA A 235 23.45 -9.62 -23.44
N SER A 236 22.31 -10.29 -23.53
CA SER A 236 21.12 -9.92 -22.77
C SER A 236 21.33 -10.10 -21.27
N LEU A 237 20.71 -9.21 -20.47
CA LEU A 237 20.77 -9.30 -19.02
C LEU A 237 20.16 -10.62 -18.52
N ALA A 238 20.94 -11.42 -17.79
CA ALA A 238 20.50 -12.66 -17.15
C ALA A 238 21.32 -12.95 -15.90
N GLU A 239 20.75 -13.75 -14.99
CA GLU A 239 21.44 -14.30 -13.83
C GLU A 239 21.84 -15.75 -14.11
N HIS A 240 23.03 -15.94 -14.70
CA HIS A 240 23.53 -17.27 -15.09
C HIS A 240 23.70 -18.22 -13.88
N GLU A 241 24.00 -17.68 -12.71
CA GLU A 241 24.10 -18.41 -11.45
C GLU A 241 22.73 -18.93 -10.97
N MET A 242 21.64 -18.46 -11.54
CA MET A 242 20.27 -18.85 -11.19
C MET A 242 19.65 -19.88 -12.15
N THR A 243 20.41 -20.43 -13.09
CA THR A 243 19.90 -21.40 -14.08
C THR A 243 19.33 -22.66 -13.45
N ASP A 244 19.99 -23.24 -12.44
CA ASP A 244 19.50 -24.41 -11.73
C ASP A 244 18.17 -24.11 -11.00
N THR A 245 18.08 -22.94 -10.40
CA THR A 245 16.85 -22.47 -9.74
C THR A 245 15.72 -22.28 -10.74
N ALA A 246 16.01 -21.69 -11.91
CA ALA A 246 15.03 -21.56 -12.97
C ALA A 246 14.55 -22.93 -13.50
N GLN A 247 15.45 -23.90 -13.65
CA GLN A 247 15.08 -25.28 -14.02
C GLN A 247 14.17 -25.92 -12.97
N ASN A 248 14.44 -25.72 -11.66
CA ASN A 248 13.58 -26.21 -10.58
C ASN A 248 12.18 -25.60 -10.63
N ILE A 249 12.08 -24.30 -10.94
CA ILE A 249 10.78 -23.62 -11.11
C ILE A 249 10.03 -24.18 -12.33
N LEU A 250 10.71 -24.40 -13.46
CA LEU A 250 10.13 -25.03 -14.66
C LEU A 250 9.59 -26.42 -14.36
N ALA A 251 10.38 -27.25 -13.65
CA ALA A 251 9.97 -28.58 -13.22
C ALA A 251 8.75 -28.56 -12.29
N LYS A 252 8.74 -27.63 -11.33
CA LYS A 252 7.62 -27.43 -10.40
C LYS A 252 6.35 -26.98 -11.13
N ALA A 253 6.47 -26.06 -12.09
CA ALA A 253 5.37 -25.62 -12.93
C ALA A 253 4.76 -26.77 -13.72
N LYS A 254 5.60 -27.58 -14.37
CA LYS A 254 5.17 -28.78 -15.11
C LYS A 254 4.43 -29.75 -14.22
N ALA A 255 4.96 -30.00 -13.04
CA ALA A 255 4.32 -30.92 -12.05
C ALA A 255 2.97 -30.39 -11.55
N ALA A 256 2.79 -29.07 -11.48
CA ALA A 256 1.56 -28.41 -11.05
C ALA A 256 0.56 -28.21 -12.22
N GLY A 257 0.92 -28.52 -13.46
CA GLY A 257 0.09 -28.28 -14.64
C GLY A 257 0.05 -26.80 -15.09
N CYS A 258 1.01 -25.99 -14.65
CA CYS A 258 1.15 -24.60 -15.04
C CYS A 258 2.07 -24.47 -16.25
N GLU A 259 1.60 -23.81 -17.31
CA GLU A 259 2.42 -23.50 -18.48
C GLU A 259 3.22 -22.21 -18.23
N ILE A 260 4.56 -22.27 -18.34
CA ILE A 260 5.41 -21.09 -18.34
C ILE A 260 5.61 -20.59 -19.76
N ILE A 261 5.22 -19.35 -20.02
CA ILE A 261 5.35 -18.65 -21.30
C ILE A 261 6.46 -17.61 -21.14
N LEU A 262 7.53 -17.76 -21.94
CA LEU A 262 8.66 -16.83 -21.93
C LEU A 262 8.52 -15.83 -23.09
N CYS A 263 8.56 -14.52 -22.76
CA CYS A 263 8.62 -13.50 -23.79
C CYS A 263 9.99 -13.55 -24.48
N GLN A 264 9.98 -13.75 -25.78
CA GLN A 264 11.13 -13.60 -26.66
C GLN A 264 11.12 -12.18 -27.22
N CYS A 265 12.18 -11.40 -26.95
CA CYS A 265 12.35 -10.05 -27.51
C CYS A 265 13.40 -10.10 -28.61
#